data_4f86b2adf6eba90e9d1f10bfc19cd937
#
_entry.id   4f86b2adf6eba90e9d1f10bfc19cd937
#
_cell.length_a   1.000
_cell.length_b   1.000
_cell.length_c   1.000
_cell.angle_alpha   90.00
_cell.angle_beta   90.00
_cell.angle_gamma   90.00
#
_symmetry.space_group_name_H-M   'P 1'
#
loop_
_entity.id
_entity.type
_entity.pdbx_description
1 polymer ?
#
loop_
_entity_poly.entity_id
_entity_poly.type
_entity_poly.pdbx_seq_one_letter_code
_entity_poly.pdbx_strand_id
1 'polypeptide(L)'
;MTIRKPVINTFNRVGIDYESLQDSDDKVETFNRFSGQSVITTPLVAKCISWIYNTSNDYERGIRDVNLSDFDRVKYWVLEVDQEAYMTCID
;
A
#
# COMPACT_ATOMS: atom_id res chain seq x y z
N MET A 1 -5.98 6.08 -14.15
CA MET A 1 -6.28 4.79 -13.46
C MET A 1 -7.66 4.85 -12.85
N THR A 2 -8.46 3.82 -13.04
CA THR A 2 -9.78 3.75 -12.42
C THR A 2 -9.69 2.89 -11.16
N ILE A 3 -10.01 3.49 -10.02
CA ILE A 3 -9.99 2.81 -8.73
C ILE A 3 -11.43 2.50 -8.33
N ARG A 4 -11.70 1.25 -7.97
CA ARG A 4 -13.04 0.82 -7.58
C ARG A 4 -13.48 1.51 -6.29
N LYS A 5 -14.76 1.81 -6.18
CA LYS A 5 -15.31 2.54 -5.04
C LYS A 5 -15.01 1.91 -3.68
N PRO A 6 -15.09 0.58 -3.50
CA PRO A 6 -14.72 -0.02 -2.21
C PRO A 6 -13.27 0.27 -1.80
N VAL A 7 -12.35 0.33 -2.77
CA VAL A 7 -10.95 0.67 -2.50
C VAL A 7 -10.81 2.14 -2.15
N ILE A 8 -11.51 3.02 -2.87
CA ILE A 8 -11.56 4.46 -2.56
C ILE A 8 -12.05 4.69 -1.12
N ASN A 9 -13.11 4.02 -0.74
CA ASN A 9 -13.65 4.14 0.63
C ASN A 9 -12.61 3.71 1.66
N THR A 10 -11.88 2.65 1.38
CA THR A 10 -10.81 2.18 2.27
C THR A 10 -9.68 3.20 2.35
N PHE A 11 -9.22 3.75 1.23
CA PHE A 11 -8.18 4.79 1.24
C PHE A 11 -8.61 5.99 2.08
N ASN A 12 -9.86 6.43 1.97
CA ASN A 12 -10.38 7.54 2.77
C ASN A 12 -10.37 7.21 4.26
N ARG A 13 -10.79 6.01 4.64
CA ARG A 13 -10.82 5.60 6.06
C ARG A 13 -9.42 5.54 6.67
N VAL A 14 -8.44 5.05 5.93
CA VAL A 14 -7.10 4.84 6.47
C VAL A 14 -6.16 6.04 6.24
N GLY A 15 -6.63 7.08 5.56
CA GLY A 15 -5.85 8.31 5.39
C GLY A 15 -4.84 8.26 4.25
N ILE A 16 -5.04 7.40 3.25
CA ILE A 16 -4.21 7.39 2.05
C ILE A 16 -4.79 8.39 1.06
N ASP A 17 -4.01 9.42 0.73
CA ASP A 17 -4.42 10.48 -0.20
C ASP A 17 -4.27 10.03 -1.64
N TYR A 18 -5.23 9.20 -2.09
CA TYR A 18 -5.19 8.66 -3.44
C TYR A 18 -5.42 9.73 -4.51
N GLU A 19 -6.19 10.77 -4.19
CA GLU A 19 -6.53 11.81 -5.17
C GLU A 19 -5.31 12.56 -5.68
N SER A 20 -4.36 12.87 -4.79
CA SER A 20 -3.12 13.54 -5.15
C SER A 20 -2.15 12.64 -5.90
N LEU A 21 -2.25 11.32 -5.69
CA LEU A 21 -1.23 10.37 -6.13
C LEU A 21 -1.67 9.53 -7.33
N GLN A 22 -2.98 9.36 -7.56
CA GLN A 22 -3.49 8.40 -8.54
C GLN A 22 -3.10 8.73 -9.98
N ASP A 23 -2.91 9.99 -10.31
CA ASP A 23 -2.60 10.44 -11.67
C ASP A 23 -1.10 10.65 -11.90
N SER A 24 -0.28 10.40 -10.88
CA SER A 24 1.16 10.58 -11.01
C SER A 24 1.80 9.38 -11.70
N ASP A 25 2.54 9.64 -12.77
CA ASP A 25 3.33 8.63 -13.49
C ASP A 25 4.79 8.62 -13.04
N ASP A 26 5.13 9.33 -11.98
CA ASP A 26 6.48 9.36 -11.43
C ASP A 26 6.93 7.94 -11.04
N LYS A 27 8.23 7.72 -11.12
CA LYS A 27 8.83 6.46 -10.74
C LYS A 27 9.47 6.59 -9.38
N VAL A 28 9.06 5.73 -8.45
CA VAL A 28 9.54 5.75 -7.07
C VAL A 28 10.17 4.39 -6.75
N GLU A 29 11.40 4.41 -6.23
CA GLU A 29 12.04 3.19 -5.75
C GLU A 29 11.52 2.88 -4.34
N THR A 30 11.02 1.66 -4.17
CA THR A 30 10.43 1.19 -2.91
C THR A 30 11.14 -0.09 -2.49
N PHE A 31 11.45 -0.21 -1.20
CA PHE A 31 12.27 -1.29 -0.67
C PHE A 31 11.46 -2.22 0.22
N ASN A 32 11.82 -3.51 0.17
CA ASN A 32 11.42 -4.46 1.19
C ASN A 32 12.29 -4.19 2.44
N ARG A 33 11.66 -3.89 3.57
CA ARG A 33 12.36 -3.55 4.82
C ARG A 33 13.24 -4.66 5.34
N PHE A 34 12.93 -5.91 5.01
CA PHE A 34 13.61 -7.07 5.59
C PHE A 34 14.71 -7.59 4.69
N SER A 35 14.49 -7.63 3.37
CA SER A 35 15.44 -8.22 2.43
C SER A 35 16.33 -7.17 1.76
N GLY A 36 15.93 -5.91 1.75
CA GLY A 36 16.61 -4.85 1.02
C GLY A 36 16.37 -4.85 -0.48
N GLN A 37 15.58 -5.79 -0.99
CA GLN A 37 15.21 -5.78 -2.41
C GLN A 37 14.37 -4.57 -2.72
N SER A 38 14.49 -4.06 -3.95
CA SER A 38 13.74 -2.87 -4.36
C SER A 38 12.97 -3.11 -5.65
N VAL A 39 12.01 -2.24 -5.89
CA VAL A 39 11.17 -2.24 -7.08
C VAL A 39 10.84 -0.79 -7.42
N ILE A 40 10.71 -0.52 -8.72
CA ILE A 40 10.26 0.79 -9.20
C ILE A 40 8.75 0.72 -9.40
N THR A 41 8.02 1.63 -8.78
CA THR A 41 6.56 1.65 -8.82
C THR A 41 6.04 3.09 -8.86
N THR A 42 4.73 3.27 -8.76
CA THR A 42 4.10 4.59 -8.74
C THR A 42 4.02 5.13 -7.32
N PRO A 43 3.86 6.47 -7.16
CA PRO A 43 3.74 7.06 -5.82
C PRO A 43 2.59 6.48 -5.00
N LEU A 44 1.44 6.20 -5.62
CA LEU A 44 0.30 5.64 -4.88
C LEU A 44 0.60 4.23 -4.36
N VAL A 45 1.19 3.37 -5.19
CA VAL A 45 1.60 2.02 -4.76
C VAL A 45 2.64 2.10 -3.65
N ALA A 46 3.63 2.97 -3.79
CA ALA A 46 4.66 3.17 -2.76
C ALA A 46 4.04 3.63 -1.43
N LYS A 47 3.07 4.52 -1.48
CA LYS A 47 2.35 4.98 -0.29
C LYS A 47 1.58 3.84 0.38
N CYS A 48 0.93 3.01 -0.42
CA CYS A 48 0.22 1.84 0.11
C CYS A 48 1.16 0.85 0.79
N ILE A 49 2.33 0.60 0.20
CA ILE A 49 3.33 -0.30 0.78
C ILE A 49 3.83 0.26 2.12
N SER A 50 4.12 1.55 2.17
CA SER A 50 4.54 2.21 3.41
C SER A 50 3.46 2.10 4.49
N TRP A 51 2.20 2.34 4.12
CA TRP A 51 1.08 2.20 5.06
C TRP A 51 0.96 0.76 5.56
N ILE A 52 1.12 -0.24 4.68
CA ILE A 52 1.06 -1.66 5.05
C ILE A 52 2.14 -1.98 6.08
N TYR A 53 3.37 -1.55 5.87
CA TYR A 53 4.46 -1.78 6.83
C TYR A 53 4.18 -1.12 8.17
N ASN A 54 3.76 0.13 8.18
CA ASN A 54 3.50 0.86 9.43
C ASN A 54 2.33 0.24 10.19
N THR A 55 1.27 -0.16 9.49
CA THR A 55 0.09 -0.77 10.09
C THR A 55 0.42 -2.15 10.67
N SER A 56 1.17 -2.96 9.95
CA SER A 56 1.62 -4.27 10.42
C SER A 56 2.48 -4.14 11.67
N ASN A 57 3.41 -3.18 11.68
CA ASN A 57 4.26 -2.92 12.83
C ASN A 57 3.44 -2.49 14.06
N ASP A 58 2.48 -1.58 13.87
CA ASP A 58 1.60 -1.14 14.96
C ASP A 58 0.78 -2.28 15.53
N TYR A 59 0.27 -3.15 14.67
CA TYR A 59 -0.50 -4.32 15.09
C TYR A 59 0.35 -5.28 15.92
N GLU A 60 1.56 -5.59 15.45
CA GLU A 60 2.47 -6.49 16.16
C GLU A 60 2.88 -5.95 17.51
N ARG A 61 2.97 -4.63 17.66
CA ARG A 61 3.35 -3.96 18.90
C ARG A 61 2.17 -3.69 19.82
N GLY A 62 0.95 -3.99 19.37
CA GLY A 62 -0.26 -3.75 20.15
C GLY A 62 -0.59 -2.28 20.38
N ILE A 63 -0.07 -1.38 19.52
CA ILE A 63 -0.23 0.06 19.71
C ILE A 63 -1.66 0.50 19.40
N ARG A 64 -2.30 -0.15 18.42
CA ARG A 64 -3.67 0.18 18.03
C ARG A 64 -4.37 -1.03 17.42
N ASP A 65 -5.69 -0.99 17.44
CA ASP A 65 -6.49 -1.97 16.73
C ASP A 65 -6.40 -1.72 15.23
N VAL A 66 -6.22 -2.79 14.47
CA VAL A 66 -6.15 -2.74 13.01
C VAL A 66 -7.40 -3.37 12.44
N ASN A 67 -8.04 -2.67 11.51
CA ASN A 67 -9.13 -3.25 10.73
C ASN A 67 -8.53 -4.17 9.66
N LEU A 68 -8.60 -5.47 9.88
CA LEU A 68 -8.00 -6.46 8.98
C LEU A 68 -8.63 -6.45 7.60
N SER A 69 -9.93 -6.11 7.49
CA SER A 69 -10.58 -5.99 6.19
C SER A 69 -9.98 -4.85 5.37
N ASP A 70 -9.73 -3.70 5.99
CA ASP A 70 -9.08 -2.57 5.31
C ASP A 70 -7.64 -2.90 4.94
N PHE A 71 -6.91 -3.56 5.85
CA PHE A 71 -5.53 -3.98 5.61
C PHE A 71 -5.45 -4.92 4.40
N ASP A 72 -6.29 -5.94 4.36
CA ASP A 72 -6.32 -6.89 3.25
C ASP A 72 -6.71 -6.22 1.95
N ARG A 73 -7.66 -5.28 1.98
CA ARG A 73 -8.11 -4.60 0.77
C ARG A 73 -6.99 -3.77 0.15
N VAL A 74 -6.21 -3.07 0.96
CA VAL A 74 -5.05 -2.31 0.45
C VAL A 74 -4.01 -3.26 -0.13
N LYS A 75 -3.70 -4.35 0.57
CA LYS A 75 -2.75 -5.36 0.09
C LYS A 75 -3.18 -5.94 -1.26
N TYR A 76 -4.42 -6.38 -1.38
CA TYR A 76 -4.89 -6.99 -2.62
C TYR A 76 -4.99 -5.99 -3.76
N TRP A 77 -5.28 -4.72 -3.45
CA TRP A 77 -5.24 -3.70 -4.48
C TRP A 77 -3.82 -3.53 -5.05
N VAL A 78 -2.79 -3.54 -4.20
CA VAL A 78 -1.39 -3.49 -4.66
C VAL A 78 -1.09 -4.69 -5.55
N LEU A 79 -1.48 -5.90 -5.13
CA LEU A 79 -1.28 -7.10 -5.94
C LEU A 79 -1.95 -6.98 -7.32
N GLU A 80 -3.15 -6.41 -7.36
CA GLU A 80 -3.92 -6.28 -8.59
C GLU A 80 -3.30 -5.29 -9.58
N VAL A 81 -2.80 -4.16 -9.09
CA VAL A 81 -2.31 -3.07 -9.95
C VAL A 81 -0.81 -3.14 -10.21
N ASP A 82 -0.04 -3.77 -9.32
CA ASP A 82 1.42 -3.89 -9.47
C ASP A 82 1.90 -5.16 -8.76
N GLN A 83 1.75 -6.27 -9.44
CA GLN A 83 2.13 -7.58 -8.91
C GLN A 83 3.61 -7.64 -8.53
N GLU A 84 4.48 -7.03 -9.32
CA GLU A 84 5.92 -7.03 -9.04
C GLU A 84 6.22 -6.34 -7.72
N ALA A 85 5.61 -5.18 -7.47
CA ALA A 85 5.78 -4.47 -6.20
C ALA A 85 5.26 -5.29 -5.03
N TYR A 86 4.11 -5.96 -5.20
CA TYR A 86 3.56 -6.84 -4.16
C TYR A 86 4.53 -7.99 -3.85
N MET A 87 5.02 -8.67 -4.88
CA MET A 87 5.91 -9.83 -4.69
C MET A 87 7.25 -9.43 -4.08
N THR A 88 7.76 -8.25 -4.43
CA THR A 88 9.04 -7.77 -3.92
C THR A 88 8.94 -7.31 -2.47
N CYS A 89 7.88 -6.58 -2.12
CA CYS A 89 7.81 -5.85 -0.85
C CYS A 89 6.88 -6.50 0.18
N ILE A 90 5.84 -7.21 -0.25
CA ILE A 90 4.79 -7.68 0.67
C ILE A 90 4.80 -9.20 0.82
N ASP A 91 5.01 -9.90 -0.25
CA ASP A 91 4.96 -11.38 -0.24
C ASP A 91 6.22 -12.01 0.38
#